data_3f6f40ae83ad56c5ac69c0dd4a1b3cde
#
_entry.id   3f6f40ae83ad56c5ac69c0dd4a1b3cde
#
_cell.length_a   1.000
_cell.length_b   1.000
_cell.length_c   1.000
_cell.angle_alpha   90.00
_cell.angle_beta   90.00
_cell.angle_gamma   90.00
#
_symmetry.space_group_name_H-M   'P 1'
#
loop_
_entity.id
_entity.type
_entity.pdbx_description
1 polymer ?
#
loop_
_entity_poly.entity_id
_entity_poly.type
_entity_poly.pdbx_seq_one_letter_code
_entity_poly.pdbx_strand_id
1 'polypeptide(L)'
;MGAVFVDLDRTLLRGASGLVLSAAMHAEGLFEGRRSLPGERLFYATYDLLGESIPFMAMVRAAPRFVRGWAVDAVRRAGQLAAPELAAMVQPYAPAALAEHRNEGRRLVLATTTPVDLITPFAELMGFDHVLATRYARRDGRYTGGIEGPFVWSTGKLDAARAFASEQPVDMARSHAYSDSFFDLPLLGAVAHPHVVNPDRRLRAVATLRRWPIESWDRPNGVPKVLGREPYHLLRPFVRPELVPYARFDISGTENVPRRGPALLAANHRSYFDVVALAMVAARLGRPVRFLGKRELFDAPVIGQIARALGGISVDRGSGSDAPLRQARRALEAGEVVVVLPQGTIPRGRDFFEPVLRG
;
A
#
# COMPACT_ATOMS: atom_id res chain seq x y z
N MET A 1 11.14 11.61 20.30
CA MET A 1 11.09 10.58 19.25
C MET A 1 9.90 10.88 18.36
N GLY A 2 9.94 10.60 17.03
CA GLY A 2 8.77 10.75 16.16
C GLY A 2 7.90 9.50 16.16
N ALA A 3 6.62 9.64 15.85
CA ALA A 3 5.69 8.55 15.55
C ALA A 3 5.33 8.54 14.07
N VAL A 4 4.72 7.45 13.63
CA VAL A 4 4.21 7.27 12.27
C VAL A 4 2.72 6.99 12.35
N PHE A 5 1.92 7.98 12.01
CA PHE A 5 0.47 7.86 11.96
C PHE A 5 0.06 7.32 10.60
N VAL A 6 -0.67 6.24 10.56
CA VAL A 6 -1.09 5.57 9.33
C VAL A 6 -2.60 5.46 9.30
N ASP A 7 -3.22 6.02 8.28
CA ASP A 7 -4.63 5.82 8.03
C ASP A 7 -4.91 4.40 7.49
N LEU A 8 -6.12 3.89 7.70
CA LEU A 8 -6.51 2.52 7.38
C LEU A 8 -7.06 2.36 5.97
N ASP A 9 -8.26 2.90 5.75
CA ASP A 9 -9.06 2.64 4.56
C ASP A 9 -8.44 3.32 3.34
N ARG A 10 -8.21 2.56 2.24
CA ARG A 10 -7.61 3.04 0.99
C ARG A 10 -6.17 3.56 1.11
N THR A 11 -5.67 3.76 2.33
CA THR A 11 -4.26 4.07 2.63
C THR A 11 -3.47 2.80 2.90
N LEU A 12 -3.67 2.15 4.05
CA LEU A 12 -3.03 0.89 4.39
C LEU A 12 -3.68 -0.28 3.65
N LEU A 13 -5.01 -0.27 3.51
CA LEU A 13 -5.79 -1.28 2.79
C LEU A 13 -6.05 -0.87 1.33
N ARG A 14 -6.27 -1.86 0.45
CA ARG A 14 -6.62 -1.63 -0.97
C ARG A 14 -8.02 -1.06 -1.18
N GLY A 15 -8.86 -1.07 -0.15
CA GLY A 15 -10.24 -0.59 -0.17
C GLY A 15 -10.71 -0.26 1.22
N ALA A 16 -12.03 -0.21 1.41
CA ALA A 16 -12.63 0.03 2.71
C ALA A 16 -12.73 -1.26 3.55
N SER A 17 -12.43 -1.14 4.83
CA SER A 17 -12.56 -2.23 5.83
C SER A 17 -14.00 -2.63 6.12
N GLY A 18 -14.96 -1.77 5.83
CA GLY A 18 -16.34 -1.87 6.28
C GLY A 18 -17.05 -3.17 5.89
N LEU A 19 -16.88 -3.68 4.65
CA LEU A 19 -17.51 -4.93 4.21
C LEU A 19 -16.99 -6.15 4.97
N VAL A 20 -15.68 -6.22 5.19
CA VAL A 20 -15.04 -7.32 5.93
C VAL A 20 -15.48 -7.29 7.39
N LEU A 21 -15.46 -6.11 8.01
CA LEU A 21 -15.91 -5.93 9.39
C LEU A 21 -17.40 -6.26 9.56
N SER A 22 -18.24 -5.85 8.61
CA SER A 22 -19.68 -6.19 8.62
C SER A 22 -19.89 -7.69 8.49
N ALA A 23 -19.20 -8.36 7.58
CA ALA A 23 -19.31 -9.83 7.43
C ALA A 23 -18.90 -10.56 8.72
N ALA A 24 -17.82 -10.13 9.38
CA ALA A 24 -17.39 -10.70 10.64
C ALA A 24 -18.40 -10.45 11.79
N MET A 25 -19.02 -9.27 11.85
CA MET A 25 -20.09 -8.97 12.81
C MET A 25 -21.33 -9.83 12.58
N HIS A 26 -21.67 -10.13 11.32
CA HIS A 26 -22.74 -11.08 10.98
C HIS A 26 -22.38 -12.51 11.42
N ALA A 27 -21.17 -12.95 11.19
CA ALA A 27 -20.70 -14.28 11.62
C ALA A 27 -20.73 -14.47 13.15
N GLU A 28 -20.48 -13.39 13.92
CA GLU A 28 -20.61 -13.38 15.38
C GLU A 28 -22.06 -13.24 15.88
N GLY A 29 -23.06 -13.23 14.99
CA GLY A 29 -24.48 -13.16 15.37
C GLY A 29 -24.92 -11.80 15.91
N LEU A 30 -24.12 -10.73 15.75
CA LEU A 30 -24.41 -9.40 16.32
C LEU A 30 -25.67 -8.74 15.73
N PHE A 31 -26.11 -9.21 14.57
CA PHE A 31 -27.32 -8.75 13.89
C PHE A 31 -28.53 -9.67 14.08
N GLU A 32 -28.42 -10.77 14.85
CA GLU A 32 -29.54 -11.69 15.10
C GLU A 32 -30.72 -10.93 15.73
N GLY A 33 -31.90 -11.08 15.12
CA GLY A 33 -33.10 -10.34 15.53
C GLY A 33 -33.25 -8.91 15.04
N ARG A 34 -32.20 -8.35 14.36
CA ARG A 34 -32.27 -7.06 13.68
C ARG A 34 -32.05 -7.28 12.19
N ARG A 35 -32.91 -6.72 11.34
CA ARG A 35 -32.68 -6.74 9.89
C ARG A 35 -31.36 -6.05 9.58
N SER A 36 -30.50 -6.73 8.80
CA SER A 36 -29.37 -6.04 8.14
C SER A 36 -29.92 -4.78 7.45
N LEU A 37 -29.21 -3.68 7.53
CA LEU A 37 -29.66 -2.45 6.90
C LEU A 37 -29.91 -2.72 5.40
N PRO A 38 -31.12 -2.47 4.88
CA PRO A 38 -31.38 -2.61 3.46
C PRO A 38 -30.39 -1.71 2.69
N GLY A 39 -29.62 -2.31 1.77
CA GLY A 39 -28.64 -1.56 0.99
C GLY A 39 -27.23 -1.44 1.61
N GLU A 40 -26.91 -2.18 2.67
CA GLU A 40 -25.59 -2.17 3.31
C GLU A 40 -24.45 -2.39 2.30
N ARG A 41 -24.57 -3.36 1.39
CA ARG A 41 -23.59 -3.60 0.32
C ARG A 41 -23.48 -2.42 -0.63
N LEU A 42 -24.60 -1.79 -0.99
CA LEU A 42 -24.63 -0.60 -1.84
C LEU A 42 -23.97 0.59 -1.11
N PHE A 43 -24.21 0.70 0.18
CA PHE A 43 -23.61 1.72 1.04
C PHE A 43 -22.09 1.64 1.07
N TYR A 44 -21.51 0.46 1.34
CA TYR A 44 -20.06 0.28 1.31
C TYR A 44 -19.47 0.38 -0.10
N ALA A 45 -20.18 -0.10 -1.14
CA ALA A 45 -19.76 0.07 -2.52
C ALA A 45 -19.75 1.56 -2.94
N THR A 46 -20.69 2.34 -2.44
CA THR A 46 -20.71 3.80 -2.68
C THR A 46 -19.55 4.48 -1.96
N TYR A 47 -19.21 4.06 -0.76
CA TYR A 47 -18.06 4.55 -0.03
C TYR A 47 -16.73 4.19 -0.75
N ASP A 48 -16.59 2.97 -1.24
CA ASP A 48 -15.40 2.56 -2.02
C ASP A 48 -15.25 3.39 -3.31
N LEU A 49 -16.36 3.76 -3.94
CA LEU A 49 -16.36 4.51 -5.20
C LEU A 49 -16.14 6.02 -5.00
N LEU A 50 -16.84 6.62 -4.04
CA LEU A 50 -16.89 8.06 -3.84
C LEU A 50 -15.95 8.55 -2.74
N GLY A 51 -15.46 7.65 -1.88
CA GLY A 51 -14.64 7.97 -0.73
C GLY A 51 -15.41 8.65 0.40
N GLU A 52 -14.68 9.28 1.30
CA GLU A 52 -15.24 10.02 2.43
C GLU A 52 -16.03 11.25 1.95
N SER A 53 -17.24 11.39 2.51
CA SER A 53 -18.06 12.58 2.33
C SER A 53 -18.70 13.00 3.66
N ILE A 54 -18.99 14.29 3.81
CA ILE A 54 -19.56 14.81 5.06
C ILE A 54 -20.89 14.11 5.42
N PRO A 55 -21.85 13.89 4.50
CA PRO A 55 -23.09 13.17 4.84
C PRO A 55 -22.85 11.73 5.27
N PHE A 56 -21.91 11.02 4.60
CA PHE A 56 -21.53 9.67 4.96
C PHE A 56 -20.93 9.62 6.37
N MET A 57 -19.99 10.51 6.68
CA MET A 57 -19.33 10.54 7.97
C MET A 57 -20.26 10.99 9.11
N ALA A 58 -21.26 11.80 8.82
CA ALA A 58 -22.33 12.11 9.78
C ALA A 58 -23.12 10.83 10.17
N MET A 59 -23.40 9.96 9.20
CA MET A 59 -24.05 8.67 9.45
C MET A 59 -23.13 7.72 10.22
N VAL A 60 -21.85 7.62 9.87
CA VAL A 60 -20.86 6.83 10.62
C VAL A 60 -20.76 7.32 12.07
N ARG A 61 -20.80 8.63 12.31
CA ARG A 61 -20.80 9.21 13.64
C ARG A 61 -22.06 8.83 14.46
N ALA A 62 -23.18 8.53 13.79
CA ALA A 62 -24.40 8.08 14.43
C ALA A 62 -24.44 6.55 14.69
N ALA A 63 -23.52 5.78 14.08
CA ALA A 63 -23.47 4.33 14.17
C ALA A 63 -23.48 3.75 15.60
N PRO A 64 -22.86 4.37 16.62
CA PRO A 64 -22.92 3.86 18.00
C PRO A 64 -24.35 3.64 18.52
N ARG A 65 -25.31 4.43 18.06
CA ARG A 65 -26.74 4.29 18.47
C ARG A 65 -27.34 2.96 18.04
N PHE A 66 -26.90 2.43 16.90
CA PHE A 66 -27.39 1.16 16.35
C PHE A 66 -26.81 -0.06 17.05
N VAL A 67 -25.58 0.08 17.62
CA VAL A 67 -24.90 -1.00 18.33
C VAL A 67 -25.13 -0.94 19.86
N ARG A 68 -26.03 -0.07 20.32
CA ARG A 68 -26.38 0.03 21.75
C ARG A 68 -26.84 -1.33 22.29
N GLY A 69 -26.25 -1.71 23.43
CA GLY A 69 -26.54 -2.97 24.12
C GLY A 69 -25.72 -4.15 23.62
N TRP A 70 -24.94 -4.03 22.54
CA TRP A 70 -24.03 -5.08 22.11
C TRP A 70 -22.93 -5.31 23.13
N ALA A 71 -22.55 -6.57 23.32
CA ALA A 71 -21.42 -6.92 24.18
C ALA A 71 -20.11 -6.52 23.50
N VAL A 72 -19.25 -5.83 24.23
CA VAL A 72 -17.94 -5.39 23.73
C VAL A 72 -17.08 -6.59 23.29
N ASP A 73 -17.11 -7.67 24.07
CA ASP A 73 -16.33 -8.88 23.75
C ASP A 73 -16.79 -9.57 22.45
N ALA A 74 -18.09 -9.54 22.14
CA ALA A 74 -18.59 -10.07 20.87
C ALA A 74 -18.09 -9.23 19.68
N VAL A 75 -18.06 -7.90 19.83
CA VAL A 75 -17.49 -7.02 18.81
C VAL A 75 -15.97 -7.22 18.65
N ARG A 76 -15.25 -7.46 19.74
CA ARG A 76 -13.82 -7.79 19.68
C ARG A 76 -13.57 -9.13 18.98
N ARG A 77 -14.40 -10.17 19.24
CA ARG A 77 -14.32 -11.44 18.49
C ARG A 77 -14.58 -11.24 17.00
N ALA A 78 -15.58 -10.42 16.63
CA ALA A 78 -15.77 -10.04 15.23
C ALA A 78 -14.51 -9.39 14.62
N GLY A 79 -13.84 -8.50 15.36
CA GLY A 79 -12.54 -7.94 14.97
C GLY A 79 -11.46 -9.00 14.77
N GLN A 80 -11.39 -10.01 15.65
CA GLN A 80 -10.45 -11.15 15.52
C GLN A 80 -10.73 -11.98 14.28
N LEU A 81 -11.99 -12.23 13.95
CA LEU A 81 -12.38 -12.93 12.70
C LEU A 81 -12.04 -12.12 11.46
N ALA A 82 -12.18 -10.79 11.50
CA ALA A 82 -11.89 -9.91 10.37
C ALA A 82 -10.39 -9.70 10.14
N ALA A 83 -9.55 -9.79 11.18
CA ALA A 83 -8.15 -9.39 11.12
C ALA A 83 -7.33 -10.10 10.01
N PRO A 84 -7.43 -11.43 9.78
CA PRO A 84 -6.69 -12.10 8.70
C PRO A 84 -7.14 -11.64 7.31
N GLU A 85 -8.43 -11.38 7.11
CA GLU A 85 -8.97 -10.93 5.84
C GLU A 85 -8.53 -9.47 5.56
N LEU A 86 -8.57 -8.60 6.56
CA LEU A 86 -8.02 -7.26 6.46
C LEU A 86 -6.52 -7.28 6.17
N ALA A 87 -5.76 -8.18 6.78
CA ALA A 87 -4.32 -8.35 6.51
C ALA A 87 -4.07 -8.75 5.04
N ALA A 88 -4.93 -9.57 4.45
CA ALA A 88 -4.86 -9.91 3.02
C ALA A 88 -5.20 -8.73 2.10
N MET A 89 -5.87 -7.70 2.61
CA MET A 89 -6.16 -6.46 1.89
C MET A 89 -5.06 -5.40 1.99
N VAL A 90 -4.02 -5.60 2.79
CA VAL A 90 -2.92 -4.63 2.94
C VAL A 90 -2.29 -4.35 1.58
N GLN A 91 -2.00 -3.07 1.33
CA GLN A 91 -1.30 -2.62 0.13
C GLN A 91 0.07 -3.28 0.01
N PRO A 92 0.48 -3.78 -1.16
CA PRO A 92 1.69 -4.61 -1.30
C PRO A 92 2.99 -3.90 -0.89
N TYR A 93 3.06 -2.58 -1.04
CA TYR A 93 4.24 -1.79 -0.68
C TYR A 93 4.19 -1.18 0.73
N ALA A 94 3.06 -1.28 1.43
CA ALA A 94 2.92 -0.76 2.79
C ALA A 94 3.84 -1.46 3.81
N PRO A 95 3.96 -2.82 3.84
CA PRO A 95 4.80 -3.50 4.83
C PRO A 95 6.26 -3.06 4.77
N ALA A 96 6.82 -2.87 3.57
CA ALA A 96 8.19 -2.41 3.39
C ALA A 96 8.40 -1.00 3.95
N ALA A 97 7.46 -0.08 3.65
CA ALA A 97 7.51 1.29 4.16
C ALA A 97 7.43 1.33 5.70
N LEU A 98 6.52 0.54 6.28
CA LEU A 98 6.38 0.46 7.74
C LEU A 98 7.60 -0.19 8.41
N ALA A 99 8.21 -1.20 7.78
CA ALA A 99 9.41 -1.85 8.30
C ALA A 99 10.60 -0.88 8.38
N GLU A 100 10.75 0.02 7.41
CA GLU A 100 11.79 1.05 7.47
C GLU A 100 11.64 1.95 8.70
N HIS A 101 10.42 2.38 9.01
CA HIS A 101 10.16 3.17 10.22
C HIS A 101 10.44 2.40 11.51
N ARG A 102 10.09 1.10 11.56
CA ARG A 102 10.44 0.25 12.72
C ARG A 102 11.95 0.14 12.90
N ASN A 103 12.69 -0.07 11.80
CA ASN A 103 14.15 -0.17 11.84
C ASN A 103 14.81 1.12 12.32
N GLU A 104 14.17 2.27 12.09
CA GLU A 104 14.59 3.56 12.61
C GLU A 104 14.06 3.85 14.03
N GLY A 105 13.41 2.87 14.66
CA GLY A 105 12.90 2.95 16.04
C GLY A 105 11.67 3.84 16.20
N ARG A 106 10.94 4.20 15.13
CA ARG A 106 9.70 4.98 15.24
C ARG A 106 8.53 4.09 15.65
N ARG A 107 7.65 4.64 16.47
CA ARG A 107 6.39 3.99 16.85
C ARG A 107 5.40 4.05 15.71
N LEU A 108 4.77 2.93 15.38
CA LEU A 108 3.70 2.83 14.40
C LEU A 108 2.34 3.00 15.08
N VAL A 109 1.56 3.95 14.62
CA VAL A 109 0.26 4.30 15.19
C VAL A 109 -0.79 4.21 14.09
N LEU A 110 -1.74 3.29 14.23
CA LEU A 110 -2.89 3.22 13.34
C LEU A 110 -3.90 4.30 13.72
N ALA A 111 -4.27 5.17 12.78
CA ALA A 111 -5.19 6.28 13.01
C ALA A 111 -6.43 6.17 12.10
N THR A 112 -7.57 5.73 12.64
CA THR A 112 -8.76 5.40 11.85
C THR A 112 -10.06 5.82 12.52
N THR A 113 -11.09 6.05 11.72
CA THR A 113 -12.46 6.29 12.21
C THR A 113 -13.13 5.00 12.71
N THR A 114 -12.67 3.83 12.27
CA THR A 114 -13.19 2.51 12.65
C THR A 114 -13.22 2.34 14.17
N PRO A 115 -14.25 1.67 14.75
CA PRO A 115 -14.32 1.45 16.18
C PRO A 115 -13.12 0.67 16.72
N VAL A 116 -12.57 1.12 17.86
CA VAL A 116 -11.35 0.57 18.47
C VAL A 116 -11.44 -0.94 18.72
N ASP A 117 -12.57 -1.41 19.26
CA ASP A 117 -12.75 -2.82 19.62
C ASP A 117 -12.79 -3.75 18.37
N LEU A 118 -13.18 -3.22 17.20
CA LEU A 118 -13.15 -3.95 15.93
C LEU A 118 -11.78 -3.99 15.28
N ILE A 119 -10.99 -2.91 15.40
CA ILE A 119 -9.75 -2.78 14.61
C ILE A 119 -8.49 -3.16 15.37
N THR A 120 -8.53 -3.17 16.71
CA THR A 120 -7.36 -3.51 17.53
C THR A 120 -6.76 -4.88 17.18
N PRO A 121 -7.54 -5.97 16.97
CA PRO A 121 -6.95 -7.27 16.61
C PRO A 121 -6.17 -7.23 15.28
N PHE A 122 -6.62 -6.46 14.30
CA PHE A 122 -5.88 -6.25 13.06
C PHE A 122 -4.60 -5.45 13.30
N ALA A 123 -4.67 -4.38 14.09
CA ALA A 123 -3.50 -3.56 14.39
C ALA A 123 -2.41 -4.36 15.11
N GLU A 124 -2.80 -5.20 16.07
CA GLU A 124 -1.91 -6.13 16.76
C GLU A 124 -1.26 -7.13 15.79
N LEU A 125 -2.05 -7.74 14.91
CA LEU A 125 -1.57 -8.67 13.87
C LEU A 125 -0.54 -8.01 12.95
N MET A 126 -0.75 -6.74 12.61
CA MET A 126 0.16 -5.94 11.76
C MET A 126 1.34 -5.34 12.53
N GLY A 127 1.39 -5.52 13.86
CA GLY A 127 2.46 -5.03 14.71
C GLY A 127 2.45 -3.50 14.87
N PHE A 128 1.29 -2.86 14.93
CA PHE A 128 1.18 -1.48 15.35
C PHE A 128 1.39 -1.36 16.85
N ASP A 129 2.14 -0.34 17.28
CA ASP A 129 2.42 -0.08 18.69
C ASP A 129 1.24 0.57 19.40
N HIS A 130 0.38 1.29 18.65
CA HIS A 130 -0.77 1.99 19.20
C HIS A 130 -1.90 2.16 18.18
N VAL A 131 -3.13 2.32 18.68
CA VAL A 131 -4.33 2.52 17.87
C VAL A 131 -5.07 3.78 18.32
N LEU A 132 -5.17 4.76 17.44
CA LEU A 132 -6.04 5.92 17.54
C LEU A 132 -7.29 5.67 16.73
N ALA A 133 -8.35 5.25 17.39
CA ALA A 133 -9.59 4.82 16.76
C ALA A 133 -10.80 5.36 17.55
N THR A 134 -11.95 5.45 16.90
CA THR A 134 -13.17 5.93 17.55
C THR A 134 -13.58 4.99 18.69
N ARG A 135 -13.70 5.50 19.90
CA ARG A 135 -14.13 4.74 21.09
C ARG A 135 -15.62 4.87 21.29
N TYR A 136 -16.32 3.74 21.28
CA TYR A 136 -17.73 3.74 21.65
C TYR A 136 -17.86 3.68 23.17
N ALA A 137 -18.72 4.54 23.72
CA ALA A 137 -18.98 4.59 25.16
C ALA A 137 -19.59 3.27 25.64
N ARG A 138 -19.08 2.77 26.76
CA ARG A 138 -19.44 1.47 27.32
C ARG A 138 -19.77 1.54 28.80
N ARG A 139 -20.67 0.66 29.24
CA ARG A 139 -20.99 0.43 30.66
C ARG A 139 -21.29 -1.05 30.83
N ASP A 140 -20.75 -1.66 31.88
CA ASP A 140 -20.98 -3.08 32.24
C ASP A 140 -20.73 -4.04 31.06
N GLY A 141 -19.64 -3.83 30.29
CA GLY A 141 -19.27 -4.65 29.16
C GLY A 141 -20.15 -4.50 27.91
N ARG A 142 -21.04 -3.49 27.87
CA ARG A 142 -21.95 -3.23 26.75
C ARG A 142 -21.85 -1.80 26.24
N TYR A 143 -22.06 -1.58 24.94
CA TYR A 143 -22.13 -0.23 24.39
C TYR A 143 -23.37 0.52 24.83
N THR A 144 -23.19 1.80 25.17
CA THR A 144 -24.28 2.68 25.60
C THR A 144 -24.92 3.46 24.45
N GLY A 145 -24.31 3.45 23.27
CA GLY A 145 -24.80 4.14 22.08
C GLY A 145 -24.19 5.55 21.87
N GLY A 146 -23.18 5.91 22.66
CA GLY A 146 -22.42 7.16 22.53
C GLY A 146 -20.99 6.94 22.05
N ILE A 147 -20.24 8.04 21.91
CA ILE A 147 -18.80 8.07 21.64
C ILE A 147 -18.12 8.61 22.89
N GLU A 148 -17.00 8.01 23.28
CA GLU A 148 -16.11 8.46 24.32
C GLU A 148 -14.88 9.13 23.71
N GLY A 149 -14.62 10.39 24.02
CA GLY A 149 -13.55 11.17 23.42
C GLY A 149 -13.86 11.64 21.98
N PRO A 150 -12.84 11.89 21.16
CA PRO A 150 -13.03 12.41 19.81
C PRO A 150 -13.59 11.35 18.85
N PHE A 151 -14.44 11.78 17.92
CA PHE A 151 -14.71 11.03 16.70
C PHE A 151 -13.48 11.14 15.80
N VAL A 152 -12.73 10.05 15.62
CA VAL A 152 -11.39 10.03 14.99
C VAL A 152 -11.52 10.18 13.47
N TRP A 153 -11.94 11.35 13.04
CA TRP A 153 -12.08 11.78 11.66
C TRP A 153 -11.73 13.26 11.54
N SER A 154 -11.06 13.66 10.44
CA SER A 154 -10.66 15.03 10.16
C SER A 154 -9.92 15.68 11.35
N THR A 155 -10.42 16.77 11.89
CA THR A 155 -9.84 17.44 13.08
C THR A 155 -9.79 16.52 14.30
N GLY A 156 -10.78 15.65 14.49
CA GLY A 156 -10.77 14.67 15.59
C GLY A 156 -9.64 13.64 15.51
N LYS A 157 -9.16 13.33 14.28
CA LYS A 157 -7.96 12.50 14.10
C LYS A 157 -6.70 13.26 14.57
N LEU A 158 -6.59 14.55 14.24
CA LEU A 158 -5.51 15.40 14.74
C LEU A 158 -5.55 15.54 16.26
N ASP A 159 -6.75 15.74 16.85
CA ASP A 159 -6.90 15.89 18.30
C ASP A 159 -6.46 14.61 19.03
N ALA A 160 -6.84 13.43 18.51
CA ALA A 160 -6.38 12.14 19.02
C ALA A 160 -4.86 11.99 18.91
N ALA A 161 -4.26 12.40 17.79
CA ALA A 161 -2.81 12.34 17.60
C ALA A 161 -2.06 13.29 18.54
N ARG A 162 -2.57 14.48 18.80
CA ARG A 162 -2.00 15.44 19.76
C ARG A 162 -2.12 14.95 21.20
N ALA A 163 -3.26 14.39 21.58
CA ALA A 163 -3.45 13.79 22.90
C ALA A 163 -2.44 12.65 23.12
N PHE A 164 -2.31 11.75 22.15
CA PHE A 164 -1.29 10.69 22.18
C PHE A 164 0.13 11.25 22.31
N ALA A 165 0.48 12.28 21.54
CA ALA A 165 1.80 12.88 21.59
C ALA A 165 2.08 13.60 22.93
N SER A 166 1.07 14.09 23.62
CA SER A 166 1.21 14.69 24.96
C SER A 166 1.37 13.64 26.07
N GLU A 167 0.74 12.47 25.92
CA GLU A 167 0.80 11.37 26.89
C GLU A 167 2.04 10.48 26.72
N GLN A 168 2.61 10.45 25.52
CA GLN A 168 3.76 9.66 25.15
C GLN A 168 4.94 10.58 24.77
N PRO A 169 6.21 10.11 24.85
CA PRO A 169 7.37 10.92 24.45
C PRO A 169 7.48 11.02 22.91
N VAL A 170 6.43 11.57 22.28
CA VAL A 170 6.31 11.74 20.83
C VAL A 170 6.33 13.21 20.46
N ASP A 171 7.17 13.56 19.51
CA ASP A 171 7.28 14.90 18.95
C ASP A 171 6.63 14.93 17.55
N MET A 172 5.56 15.71 17.40
CA MET A 172 4.87 15.91 16.13
C MET A 172 5.78 16.53 15.07
N ALA A 173 6.73 17.39 15.47
CA ALA A 173 7.71 17.98 14.56
C ALA A 173 8.78 17.00 14.04
N ARG A 174 8.74 15.74 14.48
CA ARG A 174 9.58 14.64 14.00
C ARG A 174 8.78 13.45 13.53
N SER A 175 7.45 13.61 13.44
CA SER A 175 6.52 12.55 13.12
C SER A 175 6.16 12.53 11.64
N HIS A 176 5.72 11.37 11.19
CA HIS A 176 5.24 11.08 9.85
C HIS A 176 3.72 10.82 9.89
N ALA A 177 3.02 11.13 8.81
CA ALA A 177 1.62 10.75 8.64
C ALA A 177 1.36 10.29 7.20
N TYR A 178 0.65 9.18 7.06
CA TYR A 178 0.28 8.57 5.78
C TYR A 178 -1.23 8.56 5.63
N SER A 179 -1.76 9.16 4.55
CA SER A 179 -3.19 9.15 4.23
C SER A 179 -3.45 9.35 2.74
N ASP A 180 -4.62 8.85 2.27
CA ASP A 180 -5.18 9.08 0.92
C ASP A 180 -6.25 10.18 0.91
N SER A 181 -6.78 10.55 2.07
CA SER A 181 -7.99 11.37 2.22
C SER A 181 -7.69 12.85 2.42
N PHE A 182 -8.42 13.71 1.66
CA PHE A 182 -8.42 15.15 1.89
C PHE A 182 -8.85 15.54 3.31
N PHE A 183 -9.69 14.74 3.94
CA PHE A 183 -10.16 15.02 5.30
C PHE A 183 -9.08 14.85 6.37
N ASP A 184 -7.98 14.15 6.06
CA ASP A 184 -6.80 14.02 6.92
C ASP A 184 -5.80 15.18 6.79
N LEU A 185 -6.13 16.21 6.00
CA LEU A 185 -5.31 17.40 5.83
C LEU A 185 -4.91 18.06 7.17
N PRO A 186 -5.77 18.12 8.22
CA PRO A 186 -5.36 18.64 9.52
C PRO A 186 -4.20 17.86 10.14
N LEU A 187 -4.23 16.52 10.11
CA LEU A 187 -3.15 15.68 10.64
C LEU A 187 -1.89 15.78 9.77
N LEU A 188 -2.03 15.66 8.45
CA LEU A 188 -0.92 15.78 7.51
C LEU A 188 -0.20 17.14 7.63
N GLY A 189 -0.96 18.22 7.87
CA GLY A 189 -0.38 19.55 8.06
C GLY A 189 0.26 19.80 9.43
N ALA A 190 0.05 18.91 10.40
CA ALA A 190 0.55 19.05 11.76
C ALA A 190 1.84 18.24 12.03
N VAL A 191 2.24 17.36 11.13
CA VAL A 191 3.48 16.60 11.22
C VAL A 191 4.57 17.21 10.35
N ALA A 192 5.84 16.91 10.66
CA ALA A 192 6.96 17.37 9.81
C ALA A 192 7.06 16.62 8.47
N HIS A 193 6.64 15.35 8.45
CA HIS A 193 6.79 14.49 7.29
C HIS A 193 5.43 13.94 6.83
N PRO A 194 4.61 14.76 6.13
CA PRO A 194 3.38 14.29 5.51
C PRO A 194 3.70 13.43 4.28
N HIS A 195 3.06 12.27 4.18
CA HIS A 195 3.13 11.35 3.05
C HIS A 195 1.73 11.10 2.50
N VAL A 196 1.54 11.41 1.25
CA VAL A 196 0.23 11.31 0.61
C VAL A 196 0.21 10.03 -0.24
N VAL A 197 -0.57 9.03 0.21
CA VAL A 197 -0.60 7.69 -0.38
C VAL A 197 -1.85 7.50 -1.23
N ASN A 198 -1.70 7.14 -2.51
CA ASN A 198 -2.82 6.89 -3.42
C ASN A 198 -3.95 7.96 -3.35
N PRO A 199 -3.64 9.27 -3.29
CA PRO A 199 -4.55 10.32 -2.85
C PRO A 199 -5.80 10.47 -3.71
N ASP A 200 -6.88 10.91 -3.08
CA ASP A 200 -8.02 11.47 -3.76
C ASP A 200 -7.63 12.74 -4.56
N ARG A 201 -8.52 13.20 -5.44
CA ARG A 201 -8.21 14.34 -6.33
C ARG A 201 -7.93 15.63 -5.56
N ARG A 202 -8.62 15.87 -4.44
CA ARG A 202 -8.49 17.08 -3.63
C ARG A 202 -7.16 17.08 -2.87
N LEU A 203 -6.84 15.98 -2.21
CA LEU A 203 -5.57 15.83 -1.50
C LEU A 203 -4.39 15.87 -2.47
N ARG A 204 -4.51 15.26 -3.66
CA ARG A 204 -3.49 15.33 -4.71
C ARG A 204 -3.18 16.77 -5.11
N ALA A 205 -4.21 17.60 -5.32
CA ALA A 205 -4.02 19.01 -5.66
C ALA A 205 -3.28 19.78 -4.55
N VAL A 206 -3.67 19.58 -3.28
CA VAL A 206 -3.00 20.19 -2.13
C VAL A 206 -1.56 19.71 -1.99
N ALA A 207 -1.31 18.40 -2.11
CA ALA A 207 0.02 17.80 -2.02
C ALA A 207 0.96 18.35 -3.11
N THR A 208 0.45 18.50 -4.35
CA THR A 208 1.22 19.10 -5.44
C THR A 208 1.58 20.55 -5.13
N LEU A 209 0.62 21.35 -4.66
CA LEU A 209 0.85 22.76 -4.30
C LEU A 209 1.85 22.91 -3.15
N ARG A 210 1.74 22.04 -2.13
CA ARG A 210 2.61 22.05 -0.94
C ARG A 210 3.91 21.29 -1.13
N ARG A 211 4.13 20.68 -2.30
CA ARG A 211 5.29 19.83 -2.62
C ARG A 211 5.45 18.66 -1.64
N TRP A 212 4.34 18.13 -1.15
CA TRP A 212 4.36 16.94 -0.33
C TRP A 212 4.63 15.69 -1.17
N PRO A 213 5.38 14.70 -0.66
CA PRO A 213 5.62 13.46 -1.38
C PRO A 213 4.31 12.72 -1.64
N ILE A 214 4.10 12.34 -2.90
CA ILE A 214 2.97 11.50 -3.33
C ILE A 214 3.51 10.13 -3.62
N GLU A 215 3.04 9.14 -2.88
CA GLU A 215 3.47 7.76 -2.95
C GLU A 215 2.36 6.85 -3.50
N SER A 216 2.76 5.70 -4.01
CA SER A 216 1.86 4.62 -4.39
C SER A 216 2.24 3.39 -3.57
N TRP A 217 1.29 2.83 -2.81
CA TRP A 217 1.51 1.59 -2.07
C TRP A 217 0.88 0.38 -2.75
N ASP A 218 0.10 0.60 -3.78
CA ASP A 218 -0.52 -0.44 -4.62
C ASP A 218 0.37 -0.89 -5.80
N ARG A 219 1.43 -0.15 -6.09
CA ARG A 219 2.40 -0.38 -7.17
C ARG A 219 3.71 0.36 -6.89
N PRO A 220 4.78 0.12 -7.66
CA PRO A 220 6.03 0.88 -7.53
C PRO A 220 5.81 2.37 -7.76
N ASN A 221 6.49 3.20 -6.98
CA ASN A 221 6.47 4.65 -7.18
C ASN A 221 6.96 5.00 -8.59
N GLY A 222 6.24 5.92 -9.25
CA GLY A 222 6.53 6.35 -10.63
C GLY A 222 5.89 5.49 -11.72
N VAL A 223 5.31 4.33 -11.42
CA VAL A 223 4.51 3.55 -12.38
C VAL A 223 3.11 4.16 -12.47
N PRO A 224 2.66 4.65 -13.64
CA PRO A 224 1.34 5.22 -13.80
C PRO A 224 0.24 4.15 -13.77
N LYS A 225 -1.00 4.56 -13.55
CA LYS A 225 -2.19 3.77 -13.86
C LYS A 225 -2.87 4.30 -15.12
N VAL A 226 -3.17 3.39 -16.03
CA VAL A 226 -3.99 3.63 -17.20
C VAL A 226 -5.21 2.72 -17.10
N LEU A 227 -6.41 3.30 -17.10
CA LEU A 227 -7.67 2.57 -16.86
C LEU A 227 -7.64 1.69 -15.59
N GLY A 228 -7.04 2.21 -14.51
CA GLY A 228 -6.95 1.51 -13.22
C GLY A 228 -5.90 0.39 -13.14
N ARG A 229 -5.12 0.15 -14.22
CA ARG A 229 -4.10 -0.92 -14.31
C ARG A 229 -2.74 -0.34 -14.64
N GLU A 230 -1.69 -1.08 -14.30
CA GLU A 230 -0.33 -0.75 -14.78
C GLU A 230 -0.25 -0.93 -16.30
N PRO A 231 0.56 -0.11 -17.01
CA PRO A 231 0.77 -0.21 -18.45
C PRO A 231 1.17 -1.61 -18.93
N TYR A 232 1.91 -2.34 -18.12
CA TYR A 232 2.27 -3.74 -18.38
C TYR A 232 1.05 -4.60 -18.75
N HIS A 233 -0.04 -4.51 -18.01
CA HIS A 233 -1.24 -5.32 -18.24
C HIS A 233 -1.94 -4.98 -19.56
N LEU A 234 -1.82 -3.72 -20.01
CA LEU A 234 -2.38 -3.25 -21.28
C LEU A 234 -1.48 -3.62 -22.46
N LEU A 235 -0.16 -3.60 -22.26
CA LEU A 235 0.82 -3.89 -23.32
C LEU A 235 1.06 -5.38 -23.50
N ARG A 236 0.89 -6.19 -22.46
CA ARG A 236 1.13 -7.65 -22.49
C ARG A 236 0.51 -8.39 -23.68
N PRO A 237 -0.76 -8.15 -24.09
CA PRO A 237 -1.34 -8.84 -25.25
C PRO A 237 -0.61 -8.57 -26.57
N PHE A 238 0.12 -7.46 -26.65
CA PHE A 238 0.88 -7.03 -27.83
C PHE A 238 2.35 -7.49 -27.80
N VAL A 239 2.83 -8.02 -26.67
CA VAL A 239 4.20 -8.56 -26.56
C VAL A 239 4.15 -10.03 -26.98
N ARG A 240 4.30 -10.26 -28.29
CA ARG A 240 4.21 -11.56 -28.92
C ARG A 240 5.43 -11.84 -29.79
N PRO A 241 5.97 -13.09 -29.81
CA PRO A 241 7.10 -13.47 -30.64
C PRO A 241 6.91 -13.14 -32.12
N GLU A 242 5.69 -13.24 -32.61
CA GLU A 242 5.33 -13.02 -34.02
C GLU A 242 5.56 -11.57 -34.48
N LEU A 243 5.62 -10.62 -33.53
CA LEU A 243 5.89 -9.20 -33.79
C LEU A 243 7.39 -8.90 -33.92
N VAL A 244 8.25 -9.92 -33.78
CA VAL A 244 9.72 -9.81 -33.91
C VAL A 244 10.19 -10.77 -34.97
N PRO A 245 9.93 -10.51 -36.27
CA PRO A 245 10.07 -11.48 -37.35
C PRO A 245 11.52 -11.90 -37.62
N TYR A 246 12.51 -11.14 -37.17
CA TYR A 246 13.93 -11.42 -37.30
C TYR A 246 14.52 -12.28 -36.18
N ALA A 247 13.70 -12.67 -35.18
CA ALA A 247 14.13 -13.51 -34.07
C ALA A 247 13.17 -14.67 -33.81
N ARG A 248 13.71 -15.84 -33.54
CA ARG A 248 12.95 -16.99 -33.07
C ARG A 248 13.13 -17.10 -31.57
N PHE A 249 12.01 -17.15 -30.82
CA PHE A 249 12.01 -17.28 -29.40
C PHE A 249 11.65 -18.72 -29.02
N ASP A 250 12.56 -19.40 -28.36
CA ASP A 250 12.28 -20.61 -27.59
C ASP A 250 12.33 -20.28 -26.13
N ILE A 251 11.15 -20.28 -25.45
CA ILE A 251 11.01 -19.92 -24.07
C ILE A 251 10.47 -21.12 -23.30
N SER A 252 11.31 -21.72 -22.49
CA SER A 252 11.00 -22.85 -21.61
C SER A 252 11.33 -22.52 -20.16
N GLY A 253 10.88 -23.35 -19.21
CA GLY A 253 11.20 -23.20 -17.80
C GLY A 253 10.40 -22.11 -17.06
N THR A 254 9.43 -21.46 -17.71
CA THR A 254 8.58 -20.44 -17.07
C THR A 254 7.73 -21.01 -15.92
N GLU A 255 7.47 -22.31 -15.93
CA GLU A 255 6.81 -23.06 -14.87
C GLU A 255 7.61 -23.12 -13.55
N ASN A 256 8.92 -22.92 -13.62
CA ASN A 256 9.80 -22.85 -12.43
C ASN A 256 9.71 -21.50 -11.71
N VAL A 257 9.13 -20.48 -12.36
CA VAL A 257 8.93 -19.18 -11.72
C VAL A 257 7.62 -19.21 -10.93
N PRO A 258 7.62 -18.89 -9.63
CA PRO A 258 6.40 -18.88 -8.82
C PRO A 258 5.32 -18.00 -9.44
N ARG A 259 4.10 -18.50 -9.52
CA ARG A 259 2.95 -17.72 -10.03
C ARG A 259 2.55 -16.57 -9.11
N ARG A 260 2.90 -16.64 -7.84
CA ARG A 260 2.65 -15.62 -6.80
C ARG A 260 3.86 -15.52 -5.87
N GLY A 261 3.96 -14.40 -5.16
CA GLY A 261 5.05 -14.14 -4.23
C GLY A 261 6.33 -13.66 -4.93
N PRO A 262 7.38 -13.34 -4.17
CA PRO A 262 8.61 -12.77 -4.69
C PRO A 262 9.38 -13.76 -5.56
N ALA A 263 10.03 -13.24 -6.60
CA ALA A 263 11.00 -14.01 -7.37
C ALA A 263 12.14 -13.09 -7.86
N LEU A 264 13.37 -13.52 -7.67
CA LEU A 264 14.55 -12.87 -8.21
C LEU A 264 15.08 -13.68 -9.40
N LEU A 265 15.06 -13.10 -10.58
CA LEU A 265 15.59 -13.72 -11.80
C LEU A 265 16.95 -13.10 -12.12
N ALA A 266 17.99 -13.91 -12.16
CA ALA A 266 19.31 -13.52 -12.63
C ALA A 266 19.47 -13.95 -14.10
N ALA A 267 19.78 -13.02 -14.97
CA ALA A 267 19.98 -13.28 -16.40
C ALA A 267 21.34 -12.80 -16.86
N ASN A 268 21.92 -13.50 -17.84
CA ASN A 268 23.13 -13.06 -18.52
C ASN A 268 22.83 -11.85 -19.40
N HIS A 269 23.77 -10.89 -19.45
CA HIS A 269 23.66 -9.72 -20.30
C HIS A 269 24.60 -9.83 -21.50
N ARG A 270 24.05 -10.12 -22.67
CA ARG A 270 24.84 -10.35 -23.89
C ARG A 270 24.59 -9.29 -24.96
N SER A 271 23.45 -8.66 -24.95
CA SER A 271 23.04 -7.74 -26.01
C SER A 271 21.95 -6.78 -25.53
N TYR A 272 21.75 -5.68 -26.22
CA TYR A 272 20.58 -4.81 -26.02
C TYR A 272 19.26 -5.52 -26.33
N PHE A 273 19.32 -6.61 -27.09
CA PHE A 273 18.16 -7.45 -27.39
C PHE A 273 17.62 -8.21 -26.16
N ASP A 274 18.42 -8.35 -25.10
CA ASP A 274 18.00 -9.05 -23.87
C ASP A 274 16.76 -8.39 -23.25
N VAL A 275 16.60 -7.08 -23.44
CA VAL A 275 15.39 -6.35 -22.98
C VAL A 275 14.14 -6.88 -23.68
N VAL A 276 14.23 -7.18 -24.99
CA VAL A 276 13.12 -7.76 -25.77
C VAL A 276 12.85 -9.18 -25.30
N ALA A 277 13.90 -9.99 -25.14
CA ALA A 277 13.79 -11.37 -24.65
C ALA A 277 13.14 -11.41 -23.25
N LEU A 278 13.58 -10.56 -22.34
CA LEU A 278 12.99 -10.45 -20.99
C LEU A 278 11.54 -9.97 -21.04
N ALA A 279 11.17 -9.07 -21.95
CA ALA A 279 9.78 -8.66 -22.15
C ALA A 279 8.90 -9.84 -22.60
N MET A 280 9.40 -10.71 -23.49
CA MET A 280 8.69 -11.93 -23.90
C MET A 280 8.51 -12.92 -22.75
N VAL A 281 9.54 -13.11 -21.92
CA VAL A 281 9.45 -13.92 -20.70
C VAL A 281 8.42 -13.33 -19.74
N ALA A 282 8.47 -12.03 -19.47
CA ALA A 282 7.52 -11.34 -18.61
C ALA A 282 6.08 -11.51 -19.12
N ALA A 283 5.86 -11.36 -20.43
CA ALA A 283 4.54 -11.56 -21.02
C ALA A 283 4.01 -12.98 -20.82
N ARG A 284 4.88 -14.01 -20.93
CA ARG A 284 4.51 -15.40 -20.65
C ARG A 284 4.22 -15.67 -19.18
N LEU A 285 5.02 -15.10 -18.26
CA LEU A 285 4.79 -15.23 -16.82
C LEU A 285 3.44 -14.64 -16.40
N GLY A 286 2.91 -13.67 -17.13
CA GLY A 286 1.65 -13.00 -16.79
C GLY A 286 1.72 -12.09 -15.58
N ARG A 287 2.94 -11.76 -15.14
CA ARG A 287 3.23 -10.93 -13.97
C ARG A 287 4.11 -9.75 -14.37
N PRO A 288 3.91 -8.56 -13.77
CA PRO A 288 4.87 -7.47 -13.93
C PRO A 288 6.26 -7.91 -13.49
N VAL A 289 7.26 -7.52 -14.27
CA VAL A 289 8.66 -7.78 -13.99
C VAL A 289 9.37 -6.45 -13.83
N ARG A 290 10.01 -6.24 -12.68
CA ARG A 290 10.82 -5.06 -12.39
C ARG A 290 12.25 -5.36 -12.82
N PHE A 291 12.90 -4.43 -13.46
CA PHE A 291 14.27 -4.61 -13.93
C PHE A 291 15.16 -3.43 -13.57
N LEU A 292 16.40 -3.73 -13.25
CA LEU A 292 17.41 -2.69 -13.01
C LEU A 292 18.05 -2.30 -14.32
N GLY A 293 18.08 -1.00 -14.62
CA GLY A 293 18.69 -0.47 -15.83
C GLY A 293 19.59 0.73 -15.53
N LYS A 294 20.56 0.97 -16.41
CA LYS A 294 21.44 2.13 -16.32
C LYS A 294 20.65 3.44 -16.40
N ARG A 295 21.09 4.46 -15.66
CA ARG A 295 20.48 5.80 -15.64
C ARG A 295 20.29 6.37 -17.04
N GLU A 296 21.25 6.19 -17.94
CA GLU A 296 21.21 6.71 -19.31
C GLU A 296 20.00 6.15 -20.12
N LEU A 297 19.55 4.92 -19.81
CA LEU A 297 18.33 4.36 -20.40
C LEU A 297 17.10 5.17 -19.99
N PHE A 298 17.06 5.60 -18.74
CA PHE A 298 15.93 6.35 -18.19
C PHE A 298 15.98 7.84 -18.55
N ASP A 299 17.15 8.37 -18.89
CA ASP A 299 17.32 9.77 -19.33
C ASP A 299 17.00 9.91 -20.84
N ALA A 300 16.96 8.80 -21.59
CA ALA A 300 16.62 8.83 -23.00
C ALA A 300 15.13 9.24 -23.20
N PRO A 301 14.85 10.21 -24.10
CA PRO A 301 13.50 10.61 -24.44
C PRO A 301 12.66 9.41 -24.88
N VAL A 302 11.38 9.38 -24.51
CA VAL A 302 10.41 8.31 -24.82
C VAL A 302 10.79 6.96 -24.20
N ILE A 303 11.99 6.41 -24.48
CA ILE A 303 12.44 5.12 -23.95
C ILE A 303 12.47 5.14 -22.42
N GLY A 304 13.00 6.19 -21.82
CA GLY A 304 13.04 6.34 -20.36
C GLY A 304 11.66 6.44 -19.73
N GLN A 305 10.71 7.09 -20.41
CA GLN A 305 9.32 7.14 -19.95
C GLN A 305 8.66 5.76 -20.00
N ILE A 306 8.87 5.00 -21.08
CA ILE A 306 8.38 3.63 -21.21
C ILE A 306 9.01 2.72 -20.15
N ALA A 307 10.33 2.81 -19.96
CA ALA A 307 11.04 2.01 -18.95
C ALA A 307 10.50 2.26 -17.54
N ARG A 308 10.29 3.53 -17.17
CA ARG A 308 9.66 3.88 -15.87
C ARG A 308 8.23 3.38 -15.78
N ALA A 309 7.43 3.57 -16.82
CA ALA A 309 6.03 3.14 -16.85
C ALA A 309 5.88 1.61 -16.74
N LEU A 310 6.87 0.85 -17.17
CA LEU A 310 6.93 -0.61 -17.02
C LEU A 310 7.58 -1.05 -15.70
N GLY A 311 7.92 -0.12 -14.81
CA GLY A 311 8.47 -0.41 -13.48
C GLY A 311 9.96 -0.70 -13.47
N GLY A 312 10.71 -0.14 -14.43
CA GLY A 312 12.16 -0.16 -14.43
C GLY A 312 12.74 0.68 -13.29
N ILE A 313 13.81 0.19 -12.69
CA ILE A 313 14.54 0.79 -11.56
C ILE A 313 15.84 1.36 -12.12
N SER A 314 15.99 2.69 -12.01
CA SER A 314 17.19 3.39 -12.51
C SER A 314 18.36 3.22 -11.55
N VAL A 315 19.51 2.79 -12.09
CA VAL A 315 20.77 2.60 -11.35
C VAL A 315 21.78 3.62 -11.82
N ASP A 316 22.16 4.51 -10.92
CA ASP A 316 23.32 5.40 -11.08
C ASP A 316 24.55 4.78 -10.41
N ARG A 317 25.42 4.21 -11.22
CA ARG A 317 26.61 3.48 -10.72
C ARG A 317 27.68 4.37 -10.10
N GLY A 318 27.64 5.65 -10.40
CA GLY A 318 28.62 6.64 -9.87
C GLY A 318 28.21 7.24 -8.53
N SER A 319 26.95 7.08 -8.12
CA SER A 319 26.42 7.77 -6.94
C SER A 319 26.73 7.08 -5.60
N GLY A 320 27.14 5.81 -5.61
CA GLY A 320 27.27 5.01 -4.37
C GLY A 320 25.95 4.82 -3.60
N SER A 321 24.79 5.15 -4.22
CA SER A 321 23.49 5.11 -3.57
C SER A 321 22.88 3.73 -3.58
N ASP A 322 22.44 3.25 -2.43
CA ASP A 322 21.69 1.99 -2.27
C ASP A 322 20.21 2.12 -2.65
N ALA A 323 19.75 3.30 -3.09
CA ALA A 323 18.34 3.55 -3.39
C ALA A 323 17.75 2.55 -4.41
N PRO A 324 18.45 2.18 -5.52
CA PRO A 324 17.95 1.18 -6.45
C PRO A 324 17.78 -0.22 -5.83
N LEU A 325 18.71 -0.61 -4.95
CA LEU A 325 18.65 -1.90 -4.24
C LEU A 325 17.49 -1.91 -3.24
N ARG A 326 17.28 -0.82 -2.51
CA ARG A 326 16.11 -0.67 -1.63
C ARG A 326 14.80 -0.74 -2.42
N GLN A 327 14.74 -0.12 -3.60
CA GLN A 327 13.56 -0.19 -4.47
C GLN A 327 13.31 -1.61 -5.00
N ALA A 328 14.36 -2.32 -5.42
CA ALA A 328 14.27 -3.73 -5.84
C ALA A 328 13.82 -4.64 -4.68
N ARG A 329 14.36 -4.44 -3.48
CA ARG A 329 13.98 -5.14 -2.26
C ARG A 329 12.51 -4.90 -1.91
N ARG A 330 12.03 -3.66 -1.94
CA ARG A 330 10.61 -3.33 -1.72
C ARG A 330 9.69 -4.03 -2.73
N ALA A 331 10.12 -4.12 -3.99
CA ALA A 331 9.36 -4.85 -5.01
C ALA A 331 9.27 -6.35 -4.71
N LEU A 332 10.38 -6.98 -4.27
CA LEU A 332 10.38 -8.38 -3.82
C LEU A 332 9.48 -8.57 -2.58
N GLU A 333 9.60 -7.69 -1.57
CA GLU A 333 8.75 -7.73 -0.36
C GLU A 333 7.26 -7.55 -0.70
N ALA A 334 6.95 -6.77 -1.76
CA ALA A 334 5.60 -6.65 -2.31
C ALA A 334 5.14 -7.89 -3.12
N GLY A 335 5.96 -8.93 -3.20
CA GLY A 335 5.64 -10.17 -3.91
C GLY A 335 5.82 -10.08 -5.42
N GLU A 336 6.63 -9.16 -5.92
CA GLU A 336 6.87 -9.00 -7.35
C GLU A 336 8.06 -9.81 -7.87
N VAL A 337 8.21 -9.84 -9.20
CA VAL A 337 9.36 -10.42 -9.88
C VAL A 337 10.37 -9.33 -10.17
N VAL A 338 11.61 -9.52 -9.73
CA VAL A 338 12.71 -8.61 -10.03
C VAL A 338 13.73 -9.33 -10.91
N VAL A 339 14.16 -8.69 -11.99
CA VAL A 339 15.22 -9.19 -12.88
C VAL A 339 16.48 -8.37 -12.65
N VAL A 340 17.57 -9.07 -12.45
CA VAL A 340 18.92 -8.49 -12.35
C VAL A 340 19.81 -9.05 -13.45
N LEU A 341 20.68 -8.21 -13.99
CA LEU A 341 21.72 -8.57 -14.93
C LEU A 341 23.06 -8.39 -14.20
N PRO A 342 23.60 -9.44 -13.51
CA PRO A 342 24.71 -9.31 -12.58
C PRO A 342 25.99 -8.76 -13.20
N GLN A 343 26.23 -9.02 -14.50
CA GLN A 343 27.38 -8.47 -15.23
C GLN A 343 27.34 -6.96 -15.32
N GLY A 344 26.15 -6.37 -15.21
CA GLY A 344 25.93 -4.94 -15.21
C GLY A 344 26.33 -4.22 -16.49
N THR A 345 27.01 -4.88 -17.42
CA THR A 345 27.41 -4.36 -18.75
C THR A 345 27.42 -5.52 -19.74
N ILE A 346 27.33 -5.19 -21.03
CA ILE A 346 27.49 -6.19 -22.08
C ILE A 346 28.98 -6.47 -22.22
N PRO A 347 29.47 -7.70 -21.92
CA PRO A 347 30.89 -8.03 -22.03
C PRO A 347 31.33 -7.97 -23.51
N ARG A 348 32.48 -7.36 -23.76
CA ARG A 348 33.13 -7.31 -25.07
C ARG A 348 34.23 -8.36 -25.06
N GLY A 349 34.02 -9.50 -25.75
CA GLY A 349 35.02 -10.58 -25.89
C GLY A 349 34.43 -11.98 -25.74
N ARG A 350 35.32 -12.99 -25.74
CA ARG A 350 34.93 -14.43 -25.61
C ARG A 350 34.61 -14.87 -24.18
N ASP A 351 34.97 -14.09 -23.15
CA ASP A 351 34.85 -14.47 -21.75
C ASP A 351 33.50 -14.06 -21.20
N PHE A 352 32.48 -14.80 -21.57
CA PHE A 352 31.07 -14.51 -21.29
C PHE A 352 30.62 -14.89 -19.85
N PHE A 353 31.49 -15.44 -19.03
CA PHE A 353 31.11 -16.07 -17.77
C PHE A 353 31.80 -15.54 -16.51
N GLU A 354 32.66 -14.55 -16.59
CA GLU A 354 33.20 -13.92 -15.38
C GLU A 354 32.15 -12.97 -14.77
N PRO A 355 31.60 -13.32 -13.59
CA PRO A 355 30.74 -12.40 -12.86
C PRO A 355 31.64 -11.25 -12.40
N VAL A 356 31.42 -10.03 -12.91
CA VAL A 356 32.04 -8.84 -12.34
C VAL A 356 31.27 -8.54 -11.05
N LEU A 357 31.59 -9.28 -9.99
CA LEU A 357 31.24 -8.93 -8.64
C LEU A 357 32.06 -7.69 -8.26
N ARG A 358 31.50 -6.51 -8.49
CA ARG A 358 31.95 -5.29 -7.81
C ARG A 358 31.03 -5.12 -6.61
N GLY A 359 31.63 -5.32 -5.42
CA GLY A 359 31.02 -5.06 -4.13
C GLY A 359 30.56 -3.61 -3.97
#